data_f23de6cdb7653137020e72fca63769bd
#
_entry.id   f23de6cdb7653137020e72fca63769bd
#
_cell.length_a   1.000
_cell.length_b   1.000
_cell.length_c   1.000
_cell.angle_alpha   90.00
_cell.angle_beta   90.00
_cell.angle_gamma   90.00
#
_symmetry.space_group_name_H-M   'P 1'
#
loop_
_entity.id
_entity.type
_entity.pdbx_description
1 polymer ?
#
loop_
_entity_poly.entity_id
_entity_poly.type
_entity_poly.pdbx_seq_one_letter_code
_entity_poly.pdbx_strand_id
1 'polypeptide(L)'
;MRFLRQSLTGLFLMSLTLGMVIYAGAMVRDAIQARLAKEAHVPQARERVFAVTVVQAEPQTLSPVLTAFGQVQSRRTLEIRAAVAGTVVELSQDFEEGSRVEAGQVLARIDPANAQSALDRAKNDQLDAEAETRDAARALELARDELSATQEQAELRERAFQRQKELSTRGVVTDAAVETAELAASSARQAVVSRRQALAQAEARVDQAATTLARASIALAEAERRLADTVIRAGFSGTLDQVAVVEGGLVSLNEQLARLIDGDALEVAFRISTPQYARLLDAQGRLIPAPVQVTLDVYGVDLV
;
A
#
# COMPACT_ATOMS: atom_id res chain seq x y z
N MET A 1 53.69 91.90 105.78
CA MET A 1 53.25 92.08 104.32
C MET A 1 53.28 90.81 103.42
N ARG A 2 52.91 89.66 103.98
CA ARG A 2 52.87 88.38 103.23
C ARG A 2 51.43 87.95 102.84
N PHE A 3 50.47 88.50 103.48
CA PHE A 3 49.02 88.07 103.29
C PHE A 3 48.44 88.76 102.04
N LEU A 4 48.84 89.95 101.69
CA LEU A 4 48.29 90.69 100.51
C LEU A 4 48.72 90.08 99.14
N ARG A 5 49.92 89.48 99.12
CA ARG A 5 50.42 88.85 97.88
C ARG A 5 49.71 87.53 97.51
N GLN A 6 49.37 86.76 98.54
CA GLN A 6 48.64 85.45 98.24
C GLN A 6 47.17 85.64 97.82
N SER A 7 46.54 86.66 98.40
CA SER A 7 45.19 87.00 98.00
C SER A 7 45.02 87.52 96.59
N LEU A 8 46.07 88.35 96.21
CA LEU A 8 46.11 88.93 94.80
C LEU A 8 46.43 87.83 93.78
N THR A 9 47.31 86.91 94.09
CA THR A 9 47.57 85.76 93.15
C THR A 9 46.41 84.81 93.06
N GLY A 10 45.60 84.56 94.13
CA GLY A 10 44.39 83.77 94.09
C GLY A 10 43.30 84.43 93.21
N LEU A 11 43.18 85.77 93.36
CA LEU A 11 42.17 86.51 92.62
C LEU A 11 42.58 86.58 91.10
N PHE A 12 43.86 86.69 90.77
CA PHE A 12 44.37 86.63 89.40
C PHE A 12 44.15 85.24 88.78
N LEU A 13 44.46 84.17 89.52
CA LEU A 13 44.20 82.81 88.97
C LEU A 13 42.71 82.53 88.82
N MET A 14 41.88 83.09 89.70
CA MET A 14 40.44 82.94 89.58
C MET A 14 39.86 83.71 88.34
N SER A 15 40.38 84.93 88.12
CA SER A 15 39.98 85.70 87.00
C SER A 15 40.46 85.10 85.63
N LEU A 16 41.68 84.47 85.71
CA LEU A 16 42.24 83.79 84.52
C LEU A 16 41.46 82.53 84.18
N THR A 17 41.12 81.76 85.21
CA THR A 17 40.27 80.59 84.96
C THR A 17 38.90 80.93 84.50
N LEU A 18 38.26 81.97 85.09
CA LEU A 18 36.96 82.44 84.64
C LEU A 18 36.98 82.96 83.21
N GLY A 19 38.02 83.69 82.86
CA GLY A 19 38.31 84.18 81.46
C GLY A 19 38.43 83.01 80.49
N MET A 20 39.17 81.96 80.89
CA MET A 20 39.35 80.79 80.07
C MET A 20 38.09 79.97 79.86
N VAL A 21 37.24 79.88 80.89
CA VAL A 21 35.92 79.21 80.82
C VAL A 21 34.98 79.98 79.89
N ILE A 22 35.00 81.35 80.05
CA ILE A 22 34.18 82.18 79.16
C ILE A 22 34.66 82.08 77.71
N TYR A 23 36.01 82.09 77.49
CA TYR A 23 36.57 81.89 76.15
C TYR A 23 36.24 80.52 75.56
N ALA A 24 36.35 79.45 76.36
CA ALA A 24 35.99 78.13 75.93
C ALA A 24 34.45 78.01 75.63
N GLY A 25 33.57 78.62 76.46
CA GLY A 25 32.16 78.73 76.17
C GLY A 25 31.79 79.45 74.91
N ALA A 26 32.56 80.61 74.64
CA ALA A 26 32.38 81.32 73.37
C ALA A 26 32.82 80.48 72.16
N MET A 27 33.89 79.73 72.26
CA MET A 27 34.39 78.90 71.19
C MET A 27 33.47 77.71 70.90
N VAL A 28 32.87 77.14 71.96
CA VAL A 28 31.85 76.04 71.79
C VAL A 28 30.56 76.61 71.14
N ARG A 29 30.13 77.81 71.58
CA ARG A 29 28.98 78.49 71.01
C ARG A 29 29.21 78.78 69.52
N ASP A 30 30.35 79.32 69.13
CA ASP A 30 30.70 79.64 67.74
C ASP A 30 30.77 78.32 66.90
N ALA A 31 31.31 77.27 67.49
CA ALA A 31 31.37 75.97 66.81
C ALA A 31 29.93 75.34 66.62
N ILE A 32 29.06 75.55 67.61
CA ILE A 32 27.64 75.08 67.44
C ILE A 32 26.90 75.94 66.41
N GLN A 33 27.07 77.24 66.44
CA GLN A 33 26.46 78.12 65.46
C GLN A 33 27.01 77.85 64.04
N ALA A 34 28.32 77.62 63.89
CA ALA A 34 28.87 77.22 62.60
C ALA A 34 28.36 75.87 62.08
N ARG A 35 28.01 74.95 63.00
CA ARG A 35 27.40 73.70 62.61
C ARG A 35 25.93 73.88 62.25
N LEU A 36 25.21 74.71 62.99
CA LEU A 36 23.80 75.00 62.71
C LEU A 36 23.58 75.85 61.45
N ALA A 37 24.55 76.68 61.12
CA ALA A 37 24.59 77.51 59.88
C ALA A 37 24.99 76.71 58.61
N LYS A 38 25.54 75.52 58.77
CA LYS A 38 25.76 74.64 57.64
C LYS A 38 24.41 74.14 57.16
N GLU A 39 23.79 74.74 56.18
CA GLU A 39 22.68 74.18 55.44
C GLU A 39 23.12 72.81 54.90
N ALA A 40 22.22 71.80 55.18
CA ALA A 40 22.44 70.48 54.61
C ALA A 40 22.44 70.63 53.09
N HIS A 41 23.61 70.42 52.49
CA HIS A 41 23.72 70.36 51.06
C HIS A 41 23.03 69.10 50.58
N VAL A 42 21.73 69.18 50.21
CA VAL A 42 21.02 68.18 49.57
C VAL A 42 21.58 68.06 48.15
N PRO A 43 22.27 66.95 47.83
CA PRO A 43 22.73 66.76 46.47
C PRO A 43 21.55 66.76 45.57
N GLN A 44 21.41 67.67 44.63
CA GLN A 44 20.43 67.62 43.58
C GLN A 44 20.57 66.29 42.88
N ALA A 45 19.56 65.44 43.00
CA ALA A 45 19.51 64.21 42.25
C ALA A 45 19.57 64.58 40.77
N ARG A 46 20.74 64.36 40.17
CA ARG A 46 20.86 64.47 38.71
C ARG A 46 19.99 63.40 38.12
N GLU A 47 18.95 63.78 37.40
CA GLU A 47 18.19 62.84 36.58
C GLU A 47 19.19 62.04 35.70
N ARG A 48 19.25 60.77 35.98
CA ARG A 48 20.02 59.85 35.12
C ARG A 48 19.24 59.68 33.83
N VAL A 49 19.56 60.42 32.82
CA VAL A 49 19.06 60.24 31.48
C VAL A 49 19.78 59.05 30.89
N PHE A 50 19.04 57.92 30.79
CA PHE A 50 19.55 56.76 30.07
C PHE A 50 19.21 56.96 28.61
N ALA A 51 20.21 56.91 27.76
CA ALA A 51 20.03 56.80 26.33
C ALA A 51 19.52 55.38 26.04
N VAL A 52 18.24 55.24 25.66
CA VAL A 52 17.69 53.98 25.21
C VAL A 52 17.45 54.07 23.71
N THR A 53 17.91 53.07 23.00
CA THR A 53 17.58 52.93 21.60
C THR A 53 16.14 52.37 21.54
N VAL A 54 15.20 53.14 21.07
CA VAL A 54 13.82 52.70 20.84
C VAL A 54 13.67 52.27 19.40
N VAL A 55 13.08 51.10 19.19
CA VAL A 55 12.66 50.63 17.88
C VAL A 55 11.14 50.89 17.80
N GLN A 56 10.75 51.62 16.80
CA GLN A 56 9.32 51.88 16.57
C GLN A 56 8.68 50.58 16.12
N ALA A 57 7.67 50.09 16.83
CA ALA A 57 6.91 48.90 16.46
C ALA A 57 5.97 49.27 15.31
N GLU A 58 6.24 48.76 14.13
CA GLU A 58 5.31 48.83 13.00
C GLU A 58 4.51 47.54 12.93
N PRO A 59 3.18 47.64 12.80
CA PRO A 59 2.36 46.45 12.63
C PRO A 59 2.65 45.79 11.28
N GLN A 60 3.27 44.59 11.30
CA GLN A 60 3.50 43.78 10.12
C GLN A 60 2.72 42.48 10.20
N THR A 61 2.14 42.09 9.08
CA THR A 61 1.53 40.77 8.96
C THR A 61 2.61 39.74 8.71
N LEU A 62 2.89 38.90 9.70
CA LEU A 62 3.84 37.82 9.58
C LEU A 62 3.11 36.50 9.35
N SER A 63 3.49 35.82 8.29
CA SER A 63 3.04 34.42 8.09
C SER A 63 4.00 33.51 8.83
N PRO A 64 3.52 32.71 9.80
CA PRO A 64 4.38 31.78 10.50
C PRO A 64 4.88 30.69 9.54
N VAL A 65 6.18 30.50 9.49
CA VAL A 65 6.80 29.42 8.73
C VAL A 65 7.11 28.26 9.67
N LEU A 66 6.61 27.07 9.33
CA LEU A 66 6.93 25.85 10.02
C LEU A 66 8.04 25.12 9.25
N THR A 67 9.20 24.97 9.85
CA THR A 67 10.30 24.17 9.28
C THR A 67 10.26 22.78 9.90
N ALA A 68 10.29 21.75 9.07
CA ALA A 68 10.38 20.36 9.48
C ALA A 68 11.37 19.62 8.59
N PHE A 69 12.05 18.63 9.16
CA PHE A 69 12.94 17.75 8.42
C PHE A 69 12.20 16.48 8.04
N GLY A 70 12.43 16.02 6.82
CA GLY A 70 11.80 14.84 6.28
C GLY A 70 12.72 14.04 5.38
N GLN A 71 12.22 12.93 4.89
CA GLN A 71 12.89 12.08 3.90
C GLN A 71 12.07 12.06 2.63
N VAL A 72 12.74 12.22 1.50
CA VAL A 72 12.15 12.03 0.19
C VAL A 72 12.04 10.53 -0.05
N GLN A 73 10.86 10.06 -0.36
CA GLN A 73 10.61 8.66 -0.72
C GLN A 73 9.73 8.59 -1.95
N SER A 74 9.83 7.51 -2.68
CA SER A 74 8.90 7.28 -3.77
C SER A 74 7.56 6.82 -3.21
N ARG A 75 6.49 7.41 -3.72
CA ARG A 75 5.12 7.02 -3.44
C ARG A 75 4.77 5.65 -4.02
N ARG A 76 5.50 5.22 -5.05
CA ARG A 76 5.27 3.98 -5.78
C ARG A 76 6.55 3.18 -5.88
N THR A 77 6.61 2.12 -5.08
CA THR A 77 7.73 1.17 -5.07
C THR A 77 7.18 -0.24 -5.27
N LEU A 78 7.79 -1.01 -6.15
CA LEU A 78 7.42 -2.38 -6.45
C LEU A 78 8.61 -3.31 -6.25
N GLU A 79 8.46 -4.31 -5.41
CA GLU A 79 9.43 -5.41 -5.32
C GLU A 79 9.18 -6.37 -6.47
N ILE A 80 10.14 -6.48 -7.38
CA ILE A 80 10.13 -7.43 -8.48
C ILE A 80 10.57 -8.78 -7.92
N ARG A 81 9.65 -9.76 -7.95
CA ARG A 81 9.88 -11.09 -7.39
C ARG A 81 9.74 -12.17 -8.46
N ALA A 82 10.48 -13.27 -8.31
CA ALA A 82 10.35 -14.42 -9.18
C ALA A 82 8.99 -15.10 -8.98
N ALA A 83 8.19 -15.16 -10.05
CA ALA A 83 6.90 -15.85 -10.04
C ALA A 83 7.04 -17.37 -10.23
N VAL A 84 8.20 -17.83 -10.74
CA VAL A 84 8.57 -19.24 -10.90
C VAL A 84 10.01 -19.46 -10.44
N ALA A 85 10.31 -20.66 -9.95
CA ALA A 85 11.67 -21.04 -9.62
C ALA A 85 12.41 -21.57 -10.87
N GLY A 86 13.71 -21.28 -10.99
CA GLY A 86 14.53 -21.75 -12.08
C GLY A 86 15.84 -20.98 -12.23
N THR A 87 16.62 -21.32 -13.24
CA THR A 87 17.86 -20.62 -13.56
C THR A 87 17.58 -19.41 -14.44
N VAL A 88 18.20 -18.27 -14.16
CA VAL A 88 18.13 -17.08 -15.00
C VAL A 88 19.01 -17.30 -16.23
N VAL A 89 18.40 -17.36 -17.42
CA VAL A 89 19.09 -17.64 -18.69
C VAL A 89 19.41 -16.39 -19.50
N GLU A 90 18.70 -15.29 -19.20
CA GLU A 90 18.89 -14.02 -19.88
C GLU A 90 18.64 -12.89 -18.90
N LEU A 91 19.54 -11.93 -18.87
CA LEU A 91 19.41 -10.72 -18.08
C LEU A 91 19.55 -9.50 -19.00
N SER A 92 18.64 -8.54 -18.90
CA SER A 92 18.75 -7.30 -19.67
C SER A 92 19.98 -6.51 -19.25
N GLN A 93 20.64 -5.84 -20.19
CA GLN A 93 21.76 -4.93 -19.88
C GLN A 93 21.36 -3.79 -18.94
N ASP A 94 20.07 -3.40 -18.98
CA ASP A 94 19.53 -2.37 -18.09
C ASP A 94 19.12 -2.92 -16.71
N PHE A 95 19.33 -4.23 -16.44
CA PHE A 95 18.99 -4.81 -15.14
C PHE A 95 20.13 -4.65 -14.14
N GLU A 96 20.53 -3.41 -13.94
CA GLU A 96 21.56 -2.99 -12.99
C GLU A 96 20.99 -1.95 -12.02
N GLU A 97 21.59 -1.85 -10.84
CA GLU A 97 21.19 -0.87 -9.83
C GLU A 97 21.42 0.56 -10.34
N GLY A 98 20.40 1.41 -10.22
CA GLY A 98 20.41 2.78 -10.72
C GLY A 98 19.96 2.93 -12.19
N SER A 99 19.76 1.85 -12.93
CA SER A 99 19.31 1.91 -14.32
C SER A 99 17.83 2.27 -14.43
N ARG A 100 17.49 3.05 -15.45
CA ARG A 100 16.11 3.41 -15.77
C ARG A 100 15.51 2.41 -16.74
N VAL A 101 14.29 1.93 -16.43
CA VAL A 101 13.56 0.96 -17.25
C VAL A 101 12.17 1.48 -17.61
N GLU A 102 11.62 1.01 -18.72
CA GLU A 102 10.29 1.37 -19.19
C GLU A 102 9.24 0.33 -18.79
N ALA A 103 7.99 0.76 -18.70
CA ALA A 103 6.87 -0.14 -18.41
C ALA A 103 6.77 -1.26 -19.47
N GLY A 104 6.68 -2.53 -19.04
CA GLY A 104 6.61 -3.69 -19.90
C GLY A 104 7.96 -4.18 -20.45
N GLN A 105 9.06 -3.45 -20.24
CA GLN A 105 10.40 -3.88 -20.63
C GLN A 105 10.75 -5.21 -20.00
N VAL A 106 11.32 -6.13 -20.78
CA VAL A 106 11.82 -7.41 -20.28
C VAL A 106 13.10 -7.17 -19.49
N LEU A 107 13.10 -7.60 -18.24
CA LEU A 107 14.23 -7.42 -17.32
C LEU A 107 15.07 -8.68 -17.20
N ALA A 108 14.41 -9.82 -17.06
CA ALA A 108 15.07 -11.11 -16.92
C ALA A 108 14.19 -12.22 -17.50
N ARG A 109 14.81 -13.32 -17.87
CA ARG A 109 14.13 -14.54 -18.31
C ARG A 109 14.65 -15.72 -17.50
N ILE A 110 13.73 -16.44 -16.86
CA ILE A 110 14.00 -17.72 -16.20
C ILE A 110 13.88 -18.82 -17.24
N ASP A 111 14.65 -19.91 -17.12
CA ASP A 111 14.63 -21.04 -18.04
C ASP A 111 13.19 -21.54 -18.30
N PRO A 112 12.66 -21.40 -19.51
CA PRO A 112 11.28 -21.75 -19.83
C PRO A 112 11.09 -23.23 -20.14
N ALA A 113 12.13 -24.07 -20.19
CA ALA A 113 12.08 -25.44 -20.70
C ALA A 113 11.02 -26.30 -19.98
N ASN A 114 10.94 -26.22 -18.67
CA ASN A 114 9.95 -26.95 -17.87
C ASN A 114 8.53 -26.42 -18.10
N ALA A 115 8.36 -25.10 -18.17
CA ALA A 115 7.07 -24.46 -18.42
C ALA A 115 6.58 -24.74 -19.86
N GLN A 116 7.48 -24.71 -20.84
CA GLN A 116 7.19 -25.07 -22.23
C GLN A 116 6.75 -26.52 -22.35
N SER A 117 7.46 -27.45 -21.70
CA SER A 117 7.07 -28.86 -21.69
C SER A 117 5.71 -29.10 -21.00
N ALA A 118 5.38 -28.32 -19.98
CA ALA A 118 4.07 -28.38 -19.34
C ALA A 118 2.96 -27.83 -20.26
N LEU A 119 3.25 -26.76 -20.98
CA LEU A 119 2.35 -26.18 -21.99
C LEU A 119 2.04 -27.18 -23.11
N ASP A 120 3.09 -27.84 -23.63
CA ASP A 120 2.93 -28.80 -24.72
C ASP A 120 2.11 -30.02 -24.29
N ARG A 121 2.29 -30.52 -23.05
CA ARG A 121 1.44 -31.55 -22.47
C ARG A 121 -0.02 -31.09 -22.36
N ALA A 122 -0.27 -29.92 -21.79
CA ALA A 122 -1.62 -29.39 -21.62
C ALA A 122 -2.33 -29.16 -22.97
N LYS A 123 -1.61 -28.78 -24.03
CA LYS A 123 -2.12 -28.71 -25.42
C LYS A 123 -2.55 -30.07 -25.93
N ASN A 124 -1.73 -31.11 -25.73
CA ASN A 124 -2.08 -32.47 -26.15
C ASN A 124 -3.30 -32.98 -25.38
N ASP A 125 -3.37 -32.77 -24.06
CA ASP A 125 -4.53 -33.15 -23.24
C ASP A 125 -5.81 -32.46 -23.71
N GLN A 126 -5.73 -31.21 -24.15
CA GLN A 126 -6.88 -30.49 -24.75
C GLN A 126 -7.30 -31.11 -26.09
N LEU A 127 -6.34 -31.41 -26.97
CA LEU A 127 -6.63 -32.07 -28.26
C LEU A 127 -7.29 -33.44 -28.09
N ASP A 128 -6.84 -34.23 -27.10
CA ASP A 128 -7.44 -35.50 -26.75
C ASP A 128 -8.87 -35.33 -26.22
N ALA A 129 -9.11 -34.37 -25.35
CA ALA A 129 -10.44 -34.06 -24.85
C ALA A 129 -11.39 -33.54 -25.94
N GLU A 130 -10.89 -32.76 -26.92
CA GLU A 130 -11.65 -32.35 -28.11
C GLU A 130 -12.01 -33.54 -29.00
N ALA A 131 -11.10 -34.51 -29.16
CA ALA A 131 -11.35 -35.74 -29.90
C ALA A 131 -12.45 -36.57 -29.21
N GLU A 132 -12.35 -36.72 -27.88
CA GLU A 132 -13.38 -37.43 -27.09
C GLU A 132 -14.74 -36.73 -27.21
N THR A 133 -14.80 -35.40 -27.21
CA THR A 133 -16.05 -34.64 -27.39
C THR A 133 -16.66 -34.90 -28.77
N ARG A 134 -15.85 -34.95 -29.82
CA ARG A 134 -16.32 -35.30 -31.19
C ARG A 134 -16.81 -36.74 -31.26
N ASP A 135 -16.13 -37.65 -30.60
CA ASP A 135 -16.54 -39.08 -30.58
C ASP A 135 -17.86 -39.28 -29.81
N ALA A 136 -18.00 -38.64 -28.66
CA ALA A 136 -19.23 -38.64 -27.87
C ALA A 136 -20.43 -38.07 -28.66
N ALA A 137 -20.21 -36.97 -29.39
CA ALA A 137 -21.26 -36.37 -30.23
C ALA A 137 -21.68 -37.29 -31.35
N ARG A 138 -20.74 -37.98 -32.04
CA ARG A 138 -21.08 -39.00 -33.07
C ARG A 138 -21.81 -40.18 -32.48
N ALA A 139 -21.44 -40.66 -31.31
CA ALA A 139 -22.13 -41.75 -30.63
C ALA A 139 -23.55 -41.37 -30.22
N LEU A 140 -23.78 -40.12 -29.82
CA LEU A 140 -25.10 -39.58 -29.50
C LEU A 140 -26.00 -39.55 -30.74
N GLU A 141 -25.47 -39.05 -31.89
CA GLU A 141 -26.21 -39.02 -33.17
C GLU A 141 -26.63 -40.45 -33.58
N LEU A 142 -25.69 -41.41 -33.56
CA LEU A 142 -25.99 -42.83 -33.84
C LEU A 142 -27.05 -43.38 -32.91
N ALA A 143 -26.98 -43.12 -31.61
CA ALA A 143 -27.98 -43.60 -30.65
C ALA A 143 -29.40 -43.02 -30.91
N ARG A 144 -29.48 -41.76 -31.39
CA ARG A 144 -30.75 -41.13 -31.83
C ARG A 144 -31.33 -41.82 -33.05
N ASP A 145 -30.50 -42.08 -34.04
CA ASP A 145 -30.91 -42.76 -35.28
C ASP A 145 -31.38 -44.19 -34.99
N GLU A 146 -30.66 -44.95 -34.16
CA GLU A 146 -31.03 -46.27 -33.73
C GLU A 146 -32.35 -46.28 -32.95
N LEU A 147 -32.60 -45.30 -32.08
CA LEU A 147 -33.84 -45.15 -31.36
C LEU A 147 -35.00 -44.88 -32.33
N SER A 148 -34.83 -43.97 -33.31
CA SER A 148 -35.82 -43.62 -34.31
C SER A 148 -36.22 -44.86 -35.14
N ALA A 149 -35.23 -45.59 -35.69
CA ALA A 149 -35.46 -46.81 -36.47
C ALA A 149 -36.19 -47.90 -35.63
N THR A 150 -35.80 -48.06 -34.34
CA THR A 150 -36.45 -49.03 -33.45
C THR A 150 -37.90 -48.62 -33.10
N GLN A 151 -38.18 -47.32 -32.96
CA GLN A 151 -39.54 -46.80 -32.75
C GLN A 151 -40.43 -47.08 -33.95
N GLU A 152 -39.94 -46.80 -35.16
CA GLU A 152 -40.65 -47.11 -36.41
C GLU A 152 -40.98 -48.61 -36.54
N GLN A 153 -40.00 -49.46 -36.21
CA GLN A 153 -40.20 -50.92 -36.19
C GLN A 153 -41.27 -51.34 -35.18
N ALA A 154 -41.25 -50.73 -33.97
CA ALA A 154 -42.25 -51.04 -32.93
C ALA A 154 -43.63 -50.58 -33.36
N GLU A 155 -43.80 -49.47 -34.02
CA GLU A 155 -45.07 -49.02 -34.59
C GLU A 155 -45.62 -49.99 -35.68
N LEU A 156 -44.74 -50.51 -36.55
CA LEU A 156 -45.12 -51.48 -37.56
C LEU A 156 -45.57 -52.75 -36.90
N ARG A 157 -44.94 -53.28 -35.86
CA ARG A 157 -45.32 -54.44 -35.11
C ARG A 157 -46.65 -54.24 -34.38
N GLU A 158 -46.83 -53.06 -33.77
CA GLU A 158 -48.07 -52.69 -33.10
C GLU A 158 -49.26 -52.66 -34.07
N ARG A 159 -49.11 -52.05 -35.24
CA ARG A 159 -50.11 -52.03 -36.31
C ARG A 159 -50.41 -53.44 -36.82
N ALA A 160 -49.39 -54.30 -36.91
CA ALA A 160 -49.61 -55.71 -37.27
C ALA A 160 -50.43 -56.49 -36.22
N PHE A 161 -50.11 -56.24 -34.92
CA PHE A 161 -50.92 -56.86 -33.83
C PHE A 161 -52.34 -56.37 -33.84
N GLN A 162 -52.63 -55.10 -33.99
CA GLN A 162 -53.96 -54.53 -34.06
C GLN A 162 -54.76 -55.12 -35.24
N ARG A 163 -54.17 -55.29 -36.44
CA ARG A 163 -54.76 -55.93 -37.57
C ARG A 163 -55.14 -57.40 -37.28
N GLN A 164 -54.25 -58.19 -36.66
CA GLN A 164 -54.54 -59.60 -36.27
C GLN A 164 -55.66 -59.67 -35.25
N LYS A 165 -55.71 -58.77 -34.29
CA LYS A 165 -56.79 -58.70 -33.28
C LYS A 165 -58.12 -58.36 -33.91
N GLU A 166 -58.19 -57.43 -34.88
CA GLU A 166 -59.45 -57.16 -35.63
C GLU A 166 -59.88 -58.28 -36.49
N LEU A 167 -58.98 -59.04 -37.12
CA LEU A 167 -59.29 -60.20 -37.93
C LEU A 167 -59.77 -61.37 -37.07
N SER A 168 -59.26 -61.59 -35.88
CA SER A 168 -59.71 -62.59 -34.89
C SER A 168 -61.17 -62.32 -34.46
N THR A 169 -61.50 -61.03 -34.17
CA THR A 169 -62.89 -60.64 -33.82
C THR A 169 -63.88 -60.93 -34.93
N ARG A 170 -63.41 -61.04 -36.18
CA ARG A 170 -64.21 -61.43 -37.37
C ARG A 170 -64.18 -62.94 -37.68
N GLY A 171 -63.42 -63.69 -36.83
CA GLY A 171 -63.35 -65.18 -37.01
C GLY A 171 -62.42 -65.62 -38.16
N VAL A 172 -61.55 -64.76 -38.68
CA VAL A 172 -60.70 -65.03 -39.88
C VAL A 172 -59.36 -65.63 -39.49
N VAL A 173 -58.86 -65.38 -38.28
CA VAL A 173 -57.55 -65.86 -37.80
C VAL A 173 -57.70 -66.57 -36.44
N THR A 174 -56.67 -67.40 -36.10
CA THR A 174 -56.64 -68.13 -34.84
C THR A 174 -56.09 -67.26 -33.68
N ASP A 175 -56.49 -67.59 -32.45
CA ASP A 175 -56.02 -66.94 -31.26
C ASP A 175 -54.50 -67.05 -31.10
N ALA A 176 -53.89 -68.17 -31.53
CA ALA A 176 -52.45 -68.36 -31.55
C ALA A 176 -51.69 -67.33 -32.48
N ALA A 177 -52.36 -66.93 -33.58
CA ALA A 177 -51.77 -65.90 -34.48
C ALA A 177 -51.81 -64.50 -33.83
N VAL A 178 -52.89 -64.23 -33.06
CA VAL A 178 -52.99 -62.99 -32.27
C VAL A 178 -51.94 -62.94 -31.20
N GLU A 179 -51.79 -64.03 -30.44
CA GLU A 179 -50.78 -64.15 -29.38
C GLU A 179 -49.36 -64.00 -29.93
N THR A 180 -49.06 -64.60 -31.06
CA THR A 180 -47.74 -64.41 -31.75
C THR A 180 -47.47 -62.97 -32.13
N ALA A 181 -48.47 -62.27 -32.65
CA ALA A 181 -48.35 -60.85 -33.01
C ALA A 181 -48.19 -59.93 -31.77
N GLU A 182 -48.91 -60.29 -30.67
CA GLU A 182 -48.76 -59.55 -29.37
C GLU A 182 -47.39 -59.73 -28.78
N LEU A 183 -46.83 -60.94 -28.76
CA LEU A 183 -45.45 -61.20 -28.31
C LEU A 183 -44.41 -60.40 -29.17
N ALA A 184 -44.64 -60.38 -30.49
CA ALA A 184 -43.82 -59.60 -31.39
C ALA A 184 -43.88 -58.06 -31.13
N ALA A 185 -45.05 -57.53 -30.85
CA ALA A 185 -45.25 -56.12 -30.49
C ALA A 185 -44.65 -55.81 -29.09
N SER A 186 -44.84 -56.74 -28.11
CA SER A 186 -44.24 -56.60 -26.79
C SER A 186 -42.67 -56.57 -26.83
N SER A 187 -42.10 -57.51 -27.59
CA SER A 187 -40.63 -57.54 -27.77
C SER A 187 -40.09 -56.28 -28.46
N ALA A 188 -40.83 -55.73 -29.44
CA ALA A 188 -40.46 -54.48 -30.11
C ALA A 188 -40.54 -53.26 -29.14
N ARG A 189 -41.57 -53.22 -28.28
CA ARG A 189 -41.62 -52.15 -27.22
C ARG A 189 -40.49 -52.29 -26.23
N GLN A 190 -40.06 -53.47 -25.84
CA GLN A 190 -38.92 -53.72 -24.99
C GLN A 190 -37.61 -53.23 -25.66
N ALA A 191 -37.47 -53.44 -26.95
CA ALA A 191 -36.31 -52.93 -27.71
C ALA A 191 -36.23 -51.37 -27.71
N VAL A 192 -37.38 -50.68 -27.82
CA VAL A 192 -37.41 -49.20 -27.69
C VAL A 192 -36.93 -48.75 -26.34
N VAL A 193 -37.33 -49.41 -25.22
CA VAL A 193 -36.85 -49.08 -23.87
C VAL A 193 -35.33 -49.24 -23.78
N SER A 194 -34.79 -50.33 -24.32
CA SER A 194 -33.35 -50.57 -24.36
C SER A 194 -32.58 -49.47 -25.14
N ARG A 195 -33.11 -49.04 -26.31
CA ARG A 195 -32.51 -47.93 -27.09
C ARG A 195 -32.61 -46.58 -26.41
N ARG A 196 -33.68 -46.30 -25.67
CA ARG A 196 -33.81 -45.10 -24.82
C ARG A 196 -32.73 -45.06 -23.72
N GLN A 197 -32.42 -46.23 -23.12
CA GLN A 197 -31.36 -46.34 -22.15
C GLN A 197 -29.98 -46.08 -22.80
N ALA A 198 -29.73 -46.61 -24.00
CA ALA A 198 -28.51 -46.35 -24.75
C ALA A 198 -28.38 -44.86 -25.13
N LEU A 199 -29.45 -44.19 -25.52
CA LEU A 199 -29.48 -42.76 -25.76
C LEU A 199 -29.09 -41.96 -24.52
N ALA A 200 -29.73 -42.25 -23.38
CA ALA A 200 -29.42 -41.56 -22.12
C ALA A 200 -27.97 -41.77 -21.70
N GLN A 201 -27.36 -42.94 -21.98
CA GLN A 201 -25.95 -43.19 -21.75
C GLN A 201 -25.05 -42.36 -22.69
N ALA A 202 -25.44 -42.20 -23.97
CA ALA A 202 -24.71 -41.37 -24.93
C ALA A 202 -24.80 -39.89 -24.58
N GLU A 203 -25.95 -39.41 -24.10
CA GLU A 203 -26.12 -38.05 -23.57
C GLU A 203 -25.21 -37.78 -22.38
N ALA A 204 -25.19 -38.66 -21.38
CA ALA A 204 -24.31 -38.59 -20.24
C ALA A 204 -22.83 -38.61 -20.63
N ARG A 205 -22.48 -39.32 -21.71
CA ARG A 205 -21.10 -39.34 -22.23
C ARG A 205 -20.69 -37.99 -22.87
N VAL A 206 -21.62 -37.32 -23.54
CA VAL A 206 -21.38 -35.96 -24.07
C VAL A 206 -21.12 -34.97 -22.94
N ASP A 207 -21.93 -35.01 -21.87
CA ASP A 207 -21.76 -34.15 -20.71
C ASP A 207 -20.41 -34.41 -20.01
N GLN A 208 -20.02 -35.66 -19.91
CA GLN A 208 -18.71 -36.06 -19.35
C GLN A 208 -17.57 -35.56 -20.20
N ALA A 209 -17.61 -35.71 -21.53
CA ALA A 209 -16.61 -35.23 -22.46
C ALA A 209 -16.47 -33.69 -22.42
N ALA A 210 -17.62 -32.98 -22.36
CA ALA A 210 -17.65 -31.54 -22.20
C ALA A 210 -16.93 -31.06 -20.89
N THR A 211 -17.18 -31.81 -19.80
CA THR A 211 -16.52 -31.55 -18.51
C THR A 211 -15.00 -31.78 -18.60
N THR A 212 -14.58 -32.85 -19.27
CA THR A 212 -13.14 -33.16 -19.49
C THR A 212 -12.49 -32.08 -20.32
N LEU A 213 -13.10 -31.62 -21.40
CA LEU A 213 -12.61 -30.54 -22.23
C LEU A 213 -12.48 -29.22 -21.45
N ALA A 214 -13.47 -28.89 -20.63
CA ALA A 214 -13.40 -27.69 -19.78
C ALA A 214 -12.21 -27.74 -18.81
N ARG A 215 -11.94 -28.90 -18.20
CA ARG A 215 -10.77 -29.09 -17.33
C ARG A 215 -9.44 -28.96 -18.09
N ALA A 216 -9.35 -29.56 -19.26
CA ALA A 216 -8.15 -29.48 -20.11
C ALA A 216 -7.89 -28.02 -20.57
N SER A 217 -8.94 -27.27 -20.90
CA SER A 217 -8.83 -25.86 -21.26
C SER A 217 -8.32 -24.99 -20.09
N ILE A 218 -8.77 -25.28 -18.86
CA ILE A 218 -8.27 -24.60 -17.65
C ILE A 218 -6.78 -24.93 -17.45
N ALA A 219 -6.41 -26.21 -17.57
CA ALA A 219 -5.00 -26.64 -17.42
C ALA A 219 -4.10 -26.00 -18.47
N LEU A 220 -4.56 -25.87 -19.71
CA LEU A 220 -3.85 -25.16 -20.77
C LEU A 220 -3.62 -23.67 -20.41
N ALA A 221 -4.68 -22.97 -20.01
CA ALA A 221 -4.56 -21.56 -19.60
C ALA A 221 -3.62 -21.36 -18.39
N GLU A 222 -3.55 -22.32 -17.47
CA GLU A 222 -2.59 -22.30 -16.37
C GLU A 222 -1.14 -22.51 -16.85
N ALA A 223 -0.93 -23.43 -17.79
CA ALA A 223 0.39 -23.68 -18.36
C ALA A 223 0.89 -22.47 -19.17
N GLU A 224 0.01 -21.79 -19.92
CA GLU A 224 0.32 -20.55 -20.62
C GLU A 224 0.75 -19.45 -19.68
N ARG A 225 0.02 -19.25 -18.57
CA ARG A 225 0.41 -18.27 -17.53
C ARG A 225 1.77 -18.61 -16.93
N ARG A 226 2.00 -19.87 -16.56
CA ARG A 226 3.33 -20.30 -16.02
C ARG A 226 4.48 -20.05 -16.99
N LEU A 227 4.24 -20.22 -18.29
CA LEU A 227 5.23 -19.87 -19.30
C LEU A 227 5.44 -18.36 -19.38
N ALA A 228 4.36 -17.56 -19.35
CA ALA A 228 4.47 -16.11 -19.33
C ALA A 228 5.21 -15.60 -18.07
N ASP A 229 5.02 -16.25 -16.92
CA ASP A 229 5.65 -15.93 -15.65
C ASP A 229 7.17 -16.21 -15.63
N THR A 230 7.71 -16.93 -16.62
CA THR A 230 9.17 -17.08 -16.79
C THR A 230 9.84 -15.80 -17.31
N VAL A 231 9.07 -14.85 -17.85
CA VAL A 231 9.56 -13.58 -18.38
C VAL A 231 9.21 -12.46 -17.40
N ILE A 232 10.22 -11.94 -16.73
CA ILE A 232 10.07 -10.87 -15.75
C ILE A 232 10.10 -9.53 -16.46
N ARG A 233 9.08 -8.71 -16.22
CA ARG A 233 8.90 -7.40 -16.85
C ARG A 233 8.73 -6.30 -15.81
N ALA A 234 9.16 -5.08 -16.17
CA ALA A 234 8.90 -3.90 -15.37
C ALA A 234 7.40 -3.57 -15.35
N GLY A 235 6.82 -3.45 -14.15
CA GLY A 235 5.40 -3.14 -13.98
C GLY A 235 5.03 -1.69 -14.33
N PHE A 236 6.01 -0.78 -14.28
CA PHE A 236 5.91 0.63 -14.65
C PHE A 236 7.29 1.18 -14.97
N SER A 237 7.38 2.38 -15.55
CA SER A 237 8.65 3.05 -15.83
C SER A 237 9.25 3.60 -14.54
N GLY A 238 10.52 3.34 -14.28
CA GLY A 238 11.17 3.76 -13.04
C GLY A 238 12.65 3.40 -13.02
N THR A 239 13.25 3.50 -11.85
CA THR A 239 14.66 3.18 -11.60
C THR A 239 14.76 1.90 -10.77
N LEU A 240 15.68 1.03 -11.14
CA LEU A 240 15.96 -0.21 -10.40
C LEU A 240 16.87 0.08 -9.20
N ASP A 241 16.57 -0.58 -8.10
CA ASP A 241 17.31 -0.55 -6.85
C ASP A 241 17.43 -1.97 -6.29
N GLN A 242 18.45 -2.27 -5.50
CA GLN A 242 18.64 -3.55 -4.83
C GLN A 242 18.56 -4.75 -5.79
N VAL A 243 19.29 -4.70 -6.89
CA VAL A 243 19.38 -5.81 -7.83
C VAL A 243 20.21 -6.94 -7.20
N ALA A 244 19.59 -8.13 -7.01
CA ALA A 244 20.18 -9.25 -6.27
C ALA A 244 20.42 -10.50 -7.15
N VAL A 245 20.17 -10.44 -8.45
CA VAL A 245 20.23 -11.59 -9.36
C VAL A 245 21.33 -11.42 -10.41
N VAL A 246 21.90 -12.54 -10.82
CA VAL A 246 22.92 -12.60 -11.88
C VAL A 246 22.52 -13.65 -12.93
N GLU A 247 22.98 -13.46 -14.15
CA GLU A 247 22.80 -14.47 -15.21
C GLU A 247 23.45 -15.81 -14.82
N GLY A 248 22.75 -16.91 -15.04
CA GLY A 248 23.14 -18.24 -14.58
C GLY A 248 22.79 -18.53 -13.12
N GLY A 249 22.31 -17.56 -12.35
CA GLY A 249 21.86 -17.72 -10.97
C GLY A 249 20.58 -18.55 -10.87
N LEU A 250 20.47 -19.36 -9.81
CA LEU A 250 19.23 -20.08 -9.49
C LEU A 250 18.37 -19.20 -8.59
N VAL A 251 17.11 -18.99 -8.97
CA VAL A 251 16.13 -18.24 -8.19
C VAL A 251 15.01 -19.14 -7.69
N SER A 252 14.55 -18.85 -6.48
CA SER A 252 13.45 -19.55 -5.82
C SER A 252 12.13 -18.83 -6.08
N LEU A 253 11.01 -19.53 -5.90
CA LEU A 253 9.69 -18.92 -5.95
C LEU A 253 9.58 -17.78 -4.93
N ASN A 254 9.05 -16.63 -5.35
CA ASN A 254 8.87 -15.41 -4.54
C ASN A 254 10.18 -14.75 -4.06
N GLU A 255 11.33 -15.14 -4.60
CA GLU A 255 12.61 -14.48 -4.34
C GLU A 255 12.61 -13.07 -4.91
N GLN A 256 13.11 -12.11 -4.14
CA GLN A 256 13.23 -10.71 -4.60
C GLN A 256 14.43 -10.61 -5.56
N LEU A 257 14.18 -10.09 -6.75
CA LEU A 257 15.18 -9.92 -7.81
C LEU A 257 15.69 -8.50 -7.87
N ALA A 258 14.78 -7.53 -7.69
CA ALA A 258 15.08 -6.11 -7.67
C ALA A 258 13.94 -5.35 -7.00
N ARG A 259 14.16 -4.06 -6.79
CA ARG A 259 13.14 -3.08 -6.40
C ARG A 259 13.00 -2.05 -7.51
N LEU A 260 11.78 -1.78 -7.95
CA LEU A 260 11.49 -0.75 -8.93
C LEU A 260 10.89 0.46 -8.23
N ILE A 261 11.49 1.63 -8.43
CA ILE A 261 11.13 2.88 -7.77
C ILE A 261 10.66 3.86 -8.84
N ASP A 262 9.48 4.45 -8.64
CA ASP A 262 8.96 5.51 -9.48
C ASP A 262 9.59 6.84 -9.06
N GLY A 263 10.52 7.36 -9.87
CA GLY A 263 11.21 8.62 -9.60
C GLY A 263 10.37 9.87 -9.90
N ASP A 264 9.25 9.72 -10.62
CA ASP A 264 8.38 10.83 -10.99
C ASP A 264 7.23 11.03 -9.96
N ALA A 265 7.01 10.04 -9.08
CA ALA A 265 6.01 10.05 -8.03
C ALA A 265 6.65 10.12 -6.64
N LEU A 266 7.31 11.25 -6.34
CA LEU A 266 7.98 11.47 -5.05
C LEU A 266 7.02 12.08 -4.02
N GLU A 267 7.24 11.74 -2.76
CA GLU A 267 6.61 12.36 -1.60
C GLU A 267 7.63 12.62 -0.51
N VAL A 268 7.36 13.59 0.35
CA VAL A 268 8.20 13.90 1.49
C VAL A 268 7.49 13.47 2.76
N ALA A 269 8.04 12.48 3.44
CA ALA A 269 7.57 12.05 4.75
C ALA A 269 8.32 12.84 5.83
N PHE A 270 7.62 13.65 6.60
CA PHE A 270 8.19 14.43 7.70
C PHE A 270 7.40 14.24 9.00
N ARG A 271 8.08 14.49 10.11
CA ARG A 271 7.47 14.36 11.45
C ARG A 271 7.39 15.73 12.09
N ILE A 272 6.20 16.05 12.62
CA ILE A 272 5.96 17.27 13.39
C ILE A 272 5.44 16.91 14.77
N SER A 273 5.65 17.82 15.73
CA SER A 273 5.11 17.64 17.07
C SER A 273 3.59 17.90 17.10
N THR A 274 2.89 17.30 18.04
CA THR A 274 1.43 17.51 18.22
C THR A 274 1.04 18.99 18.33
N PRO A 275 1.79 19.86 19.07
CA PRO A 275 1.47 21.29 19.11
C PRO A 275 1.65 22.01 17.75
N GLN A 276 2.61 21.56 16.93
CA GLN A 276 2.79 22.11 15.59
C GLN A 276 1.66 21.64 14.66
N TYR A 277 1.26 20.37 14.75
CA TYR A 277 0.13 19.86 13.99
C TYR A 277 -1.18 20.61 14.30
N ALA A 278 -1.44 20.90 15.59
CA ALA A 278 -2.62 21.63 16.00
C ALA A 278 -2.72 23.05 15.35
N ARG A 279 -1.58 23.66 15.02
CA ARG A 279 -1.54 24.97 14.34
C ARG A 279 -1.84 24.90 12.84
N LEU A 280 -1.78 23.71 12.26
CA LEU A 280 -2.09 23.45 10.85
C LEU A 280 -3.57 23.09 10.63
N LEU A 281 -4.36 23.04 11.71
CA LEU A 281 -5.78 22.71 11.64
C LEU A 281 -6.64 23.97 11.67
N ASP A 282 -7.70 23.98 10.87
CA ASP A 282 -8.75 24.98 10.92
C ASP A 282 -9.68 24.76 12.15
N ALA A 283 -10.64 25.64 12.36
CA ALA A 283 -11.63 25.53 13.44
C ALA A 283 -12.52 24.26 13.35
N GLN A 284 -12.54 23.59 12.22
CA GLN A 284 -13.24 22.34 11.96
C GLN A 284 -12.33 21.10 12.08
N GLY A 285 -11.07 21.28 12.46
CA GLY A 285 -10.10 20.20 12.60
C GLY A 285 -9.54 19.66 11.28
N ARG A 286 -9.66 20.40 10.18
CA ARG A 286 -9.11 20.02 8.86
C ARG A 286 -7.79 20.76 8.62
N LEU A 287 -6.88 20.13 7.86
CA LEU A 287 -5.62 20.76 7.47
C LEU A 287 -5.89 22.02 6.63
N ILE A 288 -5.25 23.12 7.02
CA ILE A 288 -5.25 24.36 6.26
C ILE A 288 -4.40 24.16 5.00
N PRO A 289 -4.93 24.40 3.79
CA PRO A 289 -4.13 24.35 2.58
C PRO A 289 -3.07 25.47 2.63
N ALA A 290 -1.82 25.07 2.73
CA ALA A 290 -0.68 26.01 2.76
C ALA A 290 0.33 25.57 1.69
N PRO A 291 1.05 26.54 1.05
CA PRO A 291 2.13 26.21 0.17
C PRO A 291 3.28 25.55 0.97
N VAL A 292 3.81 24.46 0.44
CA VAL A 292 4.94 23.73 1.02
C VAL A 292 6.13 23.91 0.09
N GLN A 293 7.21 24.44 0.61
CA GLN A 293 8.48 24.51 -0.10
C GLN A 293 9.37 23.39 0.44
N VAL A 294 9.89 22.58 -0.47
CA VAL A 294 10.83 21.50 -0.14
C VAL A 294 12.21 21.92 -0.64
N THR A 295 13.16 21.94 0.27
CA THR A 295 14.57 22.22 -0.06
C THR A 295 15.38 20.96 0.22
N LEU A 296 16.08 20.45 -0.79
CA LEU A 296 16.98 19.32 -0.63
C LEU A 296 18.36 19.83 -0.19
N ASP A 297 18.78 19.48 1.02
CA ASP A 297 20.13 19.77 1.50
C ASP A 297 21.08 18.66 1.03
N VAL A 298 21.90 18.97 0.05
CA VAL A 298 22.96 18.07 -0.46
C VAL A 298 24.30 18.67 -0.08
N TYR A 299 24.88 18.23 1.05
CA TYR A 299 26.19 18.66 1.52
C TYR A 299 26.37 20.19 1.60
N GLY A 300 25.35 20.92 2.03
CA GLY A 300 25.38 22.38 2.19
C GLY A 300 25.09 23.16 0.90
N VAL A 301 24.57 22.52 -0.11
CA VAL A 301 23.99 23.17 -1.30
C VAL A 301 22.49 23.01 -1.26
N ASP A 302 21.76 24.09 -1.04
CA ASP A 302 20.30 24.11 -1.08
C ASP A 302 19.84 24.06 -2.54
N LEU A 303 19.23 22.94 -2.94
CA LEU A 303 18.51 22.79 -4.20
C LEU A 303 17.01 23.03 -3.94
N VAL A 304 16.47 24.08 -4.54
CA VAL A 304 15.06 24.50 -4.40
C VAL A 304 14.23 23.92 -5.53
#